data_127e8ea24f0b5ceaedc35eaeac3ef4b2
#
_entry.id   127e8ea24f0b5ceaedc35eaeac3ef4b2
#
_cell.length_a   1.000
_cell.length_b   1.000
_cell.length_c   1.000
_cell.angle_alpha   90.00
_cell.angle_beta   90.00
_cell.angle_gamma   90.00
#
_symmetry.space_group_name_H-M   'P 1'
#
loop_
_entity.id
_entity.type
_entity.pdbx_description
1 polymer ?
#
loop_
_entity_poly.entity_id
_entity_poly.type
_entity_poly.pdbx_seq_one_letter_code
_entity_poly.pdbx_strand_id
1 'polypeptide(L)'
;MVLYIMKWDIHPDKADAYLKWTQSAVKRTAVPGVVEFRAYRPASGSSQIAVTYEFDDMAAWAAWQGKEDIQKVLNELHTLAINVTTELWGPSPVVPAPVRPKK
;
A
#
# COMPACT_ATOMS: atom_id res chain seq x y z
N MET A 1 14.08 1.17 -7.62
CA MET A 1 13.09 0.90 -6.57
C MET A 1 11.97 1.93 -6.62
N VAL A 2 10.74 1.48 -6.55
CA VAL A 2 9.59 2.37 -6.43
C VAL A 2 8.73 1.93 -5.25
N LEU A 3 8.01 2.89 -4.67
CA LEU A 3 7.17 2.67 -3.51
C LEU A 3 5.73 3.09 -3.83
N TYR A 4 4.79 2.16 -3.70
CA TYR A 4 3.37 2.44 -3.87
C TYR A 4 2.75 2.61 -2.50
N ILE A 5 2.15 3.77 -2.26
CA ILE A 5 1.59 4.13 -0.96
C ILE A 5 0.09 4.26 -1.10
N MET A 6 -0.65 3.60 -0.21
CA MET A 6 -2.10 3.73 -0.12
C MET A 6 -2.45 4.17 1.29
N LYS A 7 -3.38 5.12 1.38
CA LYS A 7 -3.88 5.64 2.66
C LYS A 7 -5.40 5.63 2.62
N TRP A 8 -6.02 5.31 3.75
CA TRP A 8 -7.48 5.34 3.83
C TRP A 8 -7.96 5.42 5.27
N ASP A 9 -9.27 5.66 5.41
CA ASP A 9 -9.99 5.54 6.66
C ASP A 9 -10.90 4.33 6.59
N ILE A 10 -11.11 3.66 7.71
CA ILE A 10 -12.04 2.53 7.79
C ILE A 10 -13.46 3.09 7.76
N HIS A 11 -14.32 2.53 6.90
CA HIS A 11 -15.73 2.92 6.86
C HIS A 11 -16.35 2.69 8.25
N PRO A 12 -16.99 3.70 8.87
CA PRO A 12 -17.47 3.58 10.27
C PRO A 12 -18.38 2.38 10.52
N ASP A 13 -19.22 2.01 9.54
CA ASP A 13 -20.18 0.92 9.69
C ASP A 13 -19.59 -0.44 9.31
N LYS A 14 -18.32 -0.50 8.92
CA LYS A 14 -17.68 -1.70 8.36
C LYS A 14 -16.45 -2.15 9.14
N ALA A 15 -16.23 -1.63 10.35
CA ALA A 15 -15.00 -1.92 11.11
C ALA A 15 -14.75 -3.40 11.31
N ASP A 16 -15.76 -4.17 11.71
CA ASP A 16 -15.62 -5.60 11.94
C ASP A 16 -15.34 -6.37 10.63
N ALA A 17 -16.06 -6.03 9.57
CA ALA A 17 -15.85 -6.63 8.26
C ALA A 17 -14.46 -6.31 7.72
N TYR A 18 -13.99 -5.07 7.93
CA TYR A 18 -12.66 -4.64 7.53
C TYR A 18 -11.57 -5.47 8.23
N LEU A 19 -11.67 -5.65 9.55
CA LEU A 19 -10.67 -6.40 10.30
C LEU A 19 -10.59 -7.87 9.85
N LYS A 20 -11.73 -8.49 9.56
CA LYS A 20 -11.74 -9.86 9.03
C LYS A 20 -11.12 -9.93 7.64
N TRP A 21 -11.45 -8.97 6.80
CA TRP A 21 -10.96 -8.89 5.43
C TRP A 21 -9.43 -8.71 5.38
N THR A 22 -8.85 -7.90 6.27
CA THR A 22 -7.39 -7.62 6.24
C THR A 22 -6.56 -8.89 6.42
N GLN A 23 -7.06 -9.89 7.15
CA GLN A 23 -6.32 -11.13 7.39
C GLN A 23 -6.01 -11.88 6.10
N SER A 24 -6.91 -11.83 5.12
CA SER A 24 -6.67 -12.45 3.81
C SER A 24 -6.10 -11.47 2.79
N ALA A 25 -6.48 -10.20 2.87
CA ALA A 25 -6.08 -9.19 1.90
C ALA A 25 -4.57 -9.01 1.81
N VAL A 26 -3.87 -9.00 2.95
CA VAL A 26 -2.41 -8.88 2.98
C VAL A 26 -1.76 -10.03 2.22
N LYS A 27 -2.22 -11.26 2.43
CA LYS A 27 -1.69 -12.44 1.75
C LYS A 27 -1.97 -12.42 0.25
N ARG A 28 -3.07 -11.80 -0.16
CA ARG A 28 -3.47 -11.73 -1.56
C ARG A 28 -2.75 -10.62 -2.33
N THR A 29 -2.19 -9.64 -1.64
CA THR A 29 -1.50 -8.50 -2.26
C THR A 29 0.02 -8.53 -2.08
N ALA A 30 0.53 -9.05 -0.97
CA ALA A 30 1.96 -9.21 -0.72
C ALA A 30 2.46 -10.49 -1.40
N VAL A 31 2.35 -10.55 -2.72
CA VAL A 31 2.66 -11.71 -3.56
C VAL A 31 3.99 -11.51 -4.30
N PRO A 32 4.54 -12.55 -4.95
CA PRO A 32 5.78 -12.40 -5.73
C PRO A 32 5.72 -11.23 -6.70
N GLY A 33 6.79 -10.46 -6.77
CA GLY A 33 6.87 -9.18 -7.49
C GLY A 33 6.90 -8.01 -6.52
N VAL A 34 6.28 -8.14 -5.35
CA VAL A 34 6.39 -7.17 -4.25
C VAL A 34 7.67 -7.50 -3.47
N VAL A 35 8.57 -6.52 -3.35
CA VAL A 35 9.81 -6.67 -2.57
C VAL A 35 9.51 -6.66 -1.08
N GLU A 36 8.66 -5.71 -0.65
CA GLU A 36 8.30 -5.58 0.75
C GLU A 36 6.94 -4.91 0.89
N PHE A 37 6.14 -5.42 1.80
CA PHE A 37 4.88 -4.81 2.23
C PHE A 37 5.04 -4.32 3.66
N ARG A 38 4.61 -3.09 3.93
CA ARG A 38 4.55 -2.55 5.30
C ARG A 38 3.20 -1.90 5.54
N ALA A 39 2.70 -2.06 6.76
CA ALA A 39 1.49 -1.40 7.21
C ALA A 39 1.84 -0.43 8.33
N TYR A 40 1.21 0.73 8.31
CA TYR A 40 1.45 1.80 9.28
C TYR A 40 0.14 2.30 9.84
N ARG A 41 0.20 2.77 11.07
CA ARG A 41 -0.84 3.60 11.66
C ARG A 41 -0.27 5.02 11.75
N PRO A 42 -0.74 5.96 10.92
CA PRO A 42 -0.22 7.33 10.99
C PRO A 42 -0.39 7.94 12.38
N ALA A 43 0.72 8.45 12.92
CA ALA A 43 0.72 9.11 14.22
C ALA A 43 0.25 10.56 14.11
N SER A 44 0.30 11.13 12.91
CA SER A 44 -0.23 12.45 12.58
C SER A 44 -0.79 12.42 11.17
N GLY A 45 -1.61 13.40 10.83
CA GLY A 45 -2.31 13.44 9.56
C GLY A 45 -3.74 12.94 9.73
N SER A 46 -4.48 12.89 8.63
CA SER A 46 -5.92 12.60 8.64
C SER A 46 -6.27 11.14 8.38
N SER A 47 -5.37 10.34 7.81
CA SER A 47 -5.65 8.94 7.48
C SER A 47 -5.45 8.02 8.67
N GLN A 48 -6.33 7.02 8.81
CA GLN A 48 -6.22 6.02 9.87
C GLN A 48 -5.21 4.92 9.53
N ILE A 49 -5.10 4.57 8.26
CA ILE A 49 -4.27 3.45 7.79
C ILE A 49 -3.39 3.93 6.64
N ALA A 50 -2.16 3.46 6.63
CA ALA A 50 -1.26 3.62 5.49
C ALA A 50 -0.55 2.31 5.24
N VAL A 51 -0.45 1.90 3.98
CA VAL A 51 0.32 0.72 3.59
C VAL A 51 1.27 1.09 2.47
N THR A 52 2.39 0.38 2.40
CA THR A 52 3.37 0.57 1.34
C THR A 52 3.74 -0.76 0.72
N TYR A 53 3.88 -0.74 -0.61
CA TYR A 53 4.37 -1.87 -1.39
C TYR A 53 5.62 -1.40 -2.14
N GLU A 54 6.73 -2.08 -1.91
CA GLU A 54 7.98 -1.78 -2.60
C GLU A 54 8.13 -2.71 -3.80
N PHE A 55 8.57 -2.13 -4.94
CA PHE A 55 8.85 -2.87 -6.18
C PHE A 55 10.24 -2.52 -6.69
N ASP A 56 10.87 -3.43 -7.42
CA ASP A 56 12.19 -3.19 -8.00
C ASP A 56 12.17 -2.01 -8.97
N ASP A 57 11.12 -1.91 -9.78
CA ASP A 57 10.98 -0.86 -10.80
C ASP A 57 9.50 -0.63 -11.15
N MET A 58 9.27 0.33 -12.02
CA MET A 58 7.92 0.68 -12.49
C MET A 58 7.24 -0.46 -13.22
N ALA A 59 8.01 -1.26 -13.98
CA ALA A 59 7.45 -2.38 -14.72
C ALA A 59 6.89 -3.46 -13.77
N ALA A 60 7.60 -3.72 -12.67
CA ALA A 60 7.14 -4.67 -11.65
C ALA A 60 5.85 -4.18 -10.98
N TRP A 61 5.78 -2.88 -10.66
CA TRP A 61 4.56 -2.28 -10.12
C TRP A 61 3.40 -2.39 -11.11
N ALA A 62 3.64 -2.05 -12.37
CA ALA A 62 2.60 -2.08 -13.40
C ALA A 62 2.06 -3.52 -13.60
N ALA A 63 2.95 -4.51 -13.59
CA ALA A 63 2.55 -5.91 -13.69
C ALA A 63 1.67 -6.35 -12.51
N TRP A 64 2.04 -5.95 -11.30
CA TRP A 64 1.26 -6.23 -10.09
C TRP A 64 -0.10 -5.53 -10.13
N GLN A 65 -0.11 -4.24 -10.46
CA GLN A 65 -1.32 -3.42 -10.54
C GLN A 65 -2.31 -3.98 -11.57
N GLY A 66 -1.81 -4.55 -12.65
CA GLY A 66 -2.63 -5.10 -13.73
C GLY A 66 -3.21 -6.49 -13.45
N LYS A 67 -2.80 -7.17 -12.39
CA LYS A 67 -3.32 -8.51 -12.08
C LYS A 67 -4.78 -8.44 -11.65
N GLU A 68 -5.59 -9.34 -12.19
CA GLU A 68 -7.01 -9.40 -11.89
C GLU A 68 -7.27 -9.63 -10.39
N ASP A 69 -6.48 -10.52 -9.77
CA ASP A 69 -6.60 -10.80 -8.34
C ASP A 69 -6.32 -9.56 -7.49
N ILE A 70 -5.36 -8.74 -7.89
CA ILE A 70 -5.05 -7.49 -7.19
C ILE A 70 -6.20 -6.49 -7.35
N GLN A 71 -6.74 -6.37 -8.56
CA GLN A 71 -7.88 -5.49 -8.81
C GLN A 71 -9.10 -5.88 -7.97
N LYS A 72 -9.34 -7.17 -7.78
CA LYS A 72 -10.42 -7.65 -6.92
C LYS A 72 -10.23 -7.19 -5.48
N VAL A 73 -9.02 -7.31 -4.93
CA VAL A 73 -8.73 -6.86 -3.55
C VAL A 73 -8.94 -5.36 -3.42
N LEU A 74 -8.46 -4.58 -4.40
CA LEU A 74 -8.63 -3.12 -4.38
C LEU A 74 -10.10 -2.72 -4.46
N ASN A 75 -10.89 -3.42 -5.27
CA ASN A 75 -12.33 -3.17 -5.34
C ASN A 75 -13.02 -3.51 -4.01
N GLU A 76 -12.62 -4.59 -3.35
CA GLU A 76 -13.13 -4.94 -2.03
C GLU A 76 -12.79 -3.86 -1.00
N LEU A 77 -11.56 -3.33 -1.05
CA LEU A 77 -11.14 -2.24 -0.16
C LEU A 77 -12.08 -1.05 -0.27
N HIS A 78 -12.46 -0.67 -1.49
CA HIS A 78 -13.36 0.48 -1.72
C HIS A 78 -14.76 0.29 -1.12
N THR A 79 -15.15 -0.94 -0.79
CA THR A 79 -16.41 -1.19 -0.08
C THR A 79 -16.28 -1.09 1.43
N LEU A 80 -15.05 -1.16 1.95
CA LEU A 80 -14.76 -1.23 3.39
C LEU A 80 -14.06 0.01 3.91
N ALA A 81 -13.58 0.87 3.02
CA ALA A 81 -12.81 2.06 3.36
C ALA A 81 -13.36 3.29 2.65
N ILE A 82 -13.04 4.44 3.23
CA ILE A 82 -13.37 5.76 2.66
C ILE A 82 -12.09 6.60 2.60
N ASN A 83 -12.12 7.67 1.82
CA ASN A 83 -10.99 8.59 1.67
C ASN A 83 -9.71 7.88 1.22
N VAL A 84 -9.86 6.92 0.30
CA VAL A 84 -8.72 6.18 -0.24
C VAL A 84 -7.90 7.08 -1.15
N THR A 85 -6.60 7.19 -0.85
CA THR A 85 -5.64 7.92 -1.68
C THR A 85 -4.47 7.01 -2.02
N THR A 86 -3.88 7.21 -3.18
CA THR A 86 -2.73 6.42 -3.64
C THR A 86 -1.66 7.34 -4.19
N GLU A 87 -0.39 6.97 -3.97
CA GLU A 87 0.78 7.68 -4.50
C GLU A 87 1.81 6.66 -4.95
N LEU A 88 2.55 6.99 -5.98
CA LEU A 88 3.65 6.17 -6.46
C LEU A 88 4.91 7.02 -6.45
N TRP A 89 5.89 6.59 -5.64
CA TRP A 89 7.13 7.33 -5.41
C TRP A 89 8.30 6.59 -6.03
N GLY A 90 9.09 7.31 -6.83
CA GLY A 90 10.39 6.83 -7.28
C GLY A 90 11.52 7.50 -6.50
N PRO A 91 12.78 7.13 -6.80
CA PRO A 91 13.92 7.76 -6.15
C PRO A 91 14.00 9.25 -6.50
N SER A 92 14.47 10.05 -5.54
CA SER A 92 14.73 11.46 -5.79
C SER A 92 15.87 11.61 -6.80
N PRO A 93 15.74 12.48 -7.82
CA PRO A 93 16.86 12.73 -8.72
C PRO A 93 18.01 13.49 -8.05
N VAL A 94 17.76 14.13 -6.92
CA VAL A 94 18.77 14.87 -6.16
C VAL A 94 19.44 14.00 -5.10
N VAL A 95 18.66 13.12 -4.44
CA VAL A 95 19.17 12.19 -3.43
C VAL A 95 18.70 10.78 -3.84
N PRO A 96 19.36 10.17 -4.85
CA PRO A 96 18.87 8.91 -5.43
C PRO A 96 19.13 7.67 -4.56
N ALA A 97 19.96 7.78 -3.54
CA ALA A 97 20.29 6.68 -2.65
C ALA A 97 20.07 7.09 -1.19
N PRO A 98 19.77 6.12 -0.31
CA PRO A 98 19.61 6.43 1.11
C PRO A 98 20.90 7.01 1.69
N VAL A 99 20.76 7.99 2.57
CA VAL A 99 21.85 8.56 3.33
C VAL A 99 21.71 8.08 4.78
N ARG A 100 22.72 7.34 5.26
CA ARG A 100 22.72 6.86 6.63
C ARG A 100 23.78 7.62 7.43
N PRO A 101 23.36 8.41 8.43
CA PRO A 101 24.31 9.14 9.27
C PRO A 101 25.23 8.17 10.02
N LYS A 102 26.48 8.60 10.21
CA LYS A 102 27.39 7.85 11.09
C LYS A 102 26.96 8.06 12.55
N LYS A 103 27.09 7.02 13.34
CA LYS A 103 26.84 7.11 14.77
C LYS A 103 27.96 7.85 15.50
#